data_4266db727733c57885f95b40c4c8db31
#
_entry.id   4266db727733c57885f95b40c4c8db31
#
_cell.length_a   1.000
_cell.length_b   1.000
_cell.length_c   1.000
_cell.angle_alpha   90.00
_cell.angle_beta   90.00
_cell.angle_gamma   90.00
#
_symmetry.space_group_name_H-M   'P 1'
#
loop_
_entity.id
_entity.type
_entity.pdbx_description
1 polymer ?
#
loop_
_entity_poly.entity_id
_entity_poly.type
_entity_poly.pdbx_seq_one_letter_code
_entity_poly.pdbx_strand_id
1 'polypeptide(L)'
;MVLFGRKLRVLREHRELSQEKLAELCGVHRNYIGRVERAETNMKFDRVIKLSAGLKVRPEVLFQLIPKQSPADATALEQEVKKLKVSKD
;
A
#
# COMPACT_ATOMS: atom_id res chain seq x y z
N MET A 1 1.71 -8.97 5.71
CA MET A 1 1.42 -8.42 4.34
C MET A 1 0.40 -9.22 3.54
N VAL A 2 0.02 -10.42 3.99
CA VAL A 2 -0.98 -11.23 3.27
C VAL A 2 -2.30 -10.50 3.11
N LEU A 3 -2.80 -9.89 4.19
CA LEU A 3 -4.06 -9.17 4.15
C LEU A 3 -3.99 -7.96 3.21
N PHE A 4 -2.86 -7.24 3.23
CA PHE A 4 -2.66 -6.11 2.33
C PHE A 4 -2.70 -6.57 0.87
N GLY A 5 -1.98 -7.65 0.56
CA GLY A 5 -1.96 -8.18 -0.81
C GLY A 5 -3.34 -8.55 -1.32
N ARG A 6 -4.14 -9.20 -0.48
CA ARG A 6 -5.51 -9.56 -0.84
C ARG A 6 -6.38 -8.33 -1.06
N LYS A 7 -6.25 -7.34 -0.19
CA LYS A 7 -7.02 -6.09 -0.33
C LYS A 7 -6.60 -5.32 -1.57
N LEU A 8 -5.30 -5.30 -1.87
CA LEU A 8 -4.81 -4.68 -3.09
C LEU A 8 -5.43 -5.34 -4.32
N ARG A 9 -5.45 -6.68 -4.34
CA ARG A 9 -6.04 -7.43 -5.44
C ARG A 9 -7.52 -7.12 -5.60
N VAL A 10 -8.28 -7.12 -4.49
CA VAL A 10 -9.71 -6.81 -4.53
C VAL A 10 -9.94 -5.41 -5.08
N LEU A 11 -9.16 -4.44 -4.61
CA LEU A 11 -9.28 -3.06 -5.07
C LEU A 11 -8.94 -2.95 -6.56
N ARG A 12 -7.89 -3.64 -7.00
CA ARG A 12 -7.50 -3.67 -8.39
C ARG A 12 -8.61 -4.25 -9.28
N GLU A 13 -9.15 -5.39 -8.88
CA GLU A 13 -10.22 -6.06 -9.64
C GLU A 13 -11.50 -5.23 -9.64
N HIS A 14 -11.78 -4.56 -8.55
CA HIS A 14 -12.94 -3.67 -8.46
C HIS A 14 -12.83 -2.53 -9.49
N ARG A 15 -11.61 -2.10 -9.78
CA ARG A 15 -11.37 -1.08 -10.79
C ARG A 15 -11.14 -1.66 -12.18
N GLU A 16 -11.39 -2.96 -12.35
CA GLU A 16 -11.28 -3.65 -13.62
C GLU A 16 -9.90 -3.54 -14.25
N LEU A 17 -8.86 -3.59 -13.42
CA LEU A 17 -7.48 -3.50 -13.87
C LEU A 17 -6.79 -4.85 -13.80
N SER A 18 -6.04 -5.19 -14.86
CA SER A 18 -5.12 -6.32 -14.80
C SER A 18 -3.90 -5.93 -13.96
N GLN A 19 -3.11 -6.93 -13.53
CA GLN A 19 -1.84 -6.64 -12.86
C GLN A 19 -0.92 -5.81 -13.75
N GLU A 20 -0.89 -6.14 -15.04
CA GLU A 20 -0.07 -5.42 -16.00
C GLU A 20 -0.52 -3.96 -16.16
N LYS A 21 -1.81 -3.74 -16.24
CA LYS A 21 -2.35 -2.38 -16.39
C LYS A 21 -2.11 -1.55 -15.14
N LEU A 22 -2.30 -2.14 -13.96
CA LEU A 22 -2.01 -1.44 -12.71
C LEU A 22 -0.52 -1.08 -12.65
N ALA A 23 0.36 -2.02 -12.99
CA ALA A 23 1.80 -1.77 -13.00
C ALA A 23 2.15 -0.62 -13.92
N GLU A 24 1.57 -0.58 -15.10
CA GLU A 24 1.77 0.51 -16.05
C GLU A 24 1.35 1.86 -15.46
N LEU A 25 0.17 1.91 -14.85
CA LEU A 25 -0.33 3.13 -14.24
C LEU A 25 0.51 3.58 -13.04
N CYS A 26 1.10 2.64 -12.33
CA CYS A 26 1.92 2.93 -11.15
C CYS A 26 3.39 3.19 -11.50
N GLY A 27 3.82 2.91 -12.74
CA GLY A 27 5.21 3.05 -13.11
C GLY A 27 6.12 2.00 -12.50
N VAL A 28 5.60 0.79 -12.29
CA VAL A 28 6.37 -0.33 -11.72
C VAL A 28 6.23 -1.54 -12.65
N HIS A 29 7.08 -2.55 -12.43
CA HIS A 29 7.00 -3.77 -13.23
C HIS A 29 5.81 -4.63 -12.77
N ARG A 30 5.14 -5.31 -13.73
CA ARG A 30 3.99 -6.16 -13.41
C ARG A 30 4.32 -7.25 -12.38
N ASN A 31 5.54 -7.79 -12.43
CA ASN A 31 5.96 -8.81 -11.47
C ASN A 31 5.93 -8.29 -10.04
N TYR A 32 6.20 -7.00 -9.85
CA TYR A 32 6.14 -6.38 -8.54
C TYR A 32 4.71 -6.42 -8.00
N ILE A 33 3.72 -6.08 -8.84
CA ILE A 33 2.31 -6.15 -8.42
C ILE A 33 1.93 -7.57 -7.98
N GLY A 34 2.30 -8.56 -8.79
CA GLY A 34 2.01 -9.96 -8.44
C GLY A 34 2.65 -10.38 -7.13
N ARG A 35 3.90 -9.97 -6.90
CA ARG A 35 4.61 -10.30 -5.66
C ARG A 35 3.97 -9.65 -4.44
N VAL A 36 3.52 -8.41 -4.56
CA VAL A 36 2.82 -7.73 -3.47
C VAL A 36 1.50 -8.45 -3.16
N GLU A 37 0.74 -8.80 -4.20
CA GLU A 37 -0.53 -9.49 -4.00
C GLU A 37 -0.37 -10.87 -3.37
N ARG A 38 0.76 -11.55 -3.63
CA ARG A 38 1.08 -12.85 -3.02
C ARG A 38 1.82 -12.72 -1.69
N ALA A 39 2.03 -11.50 -1.23
CA ALA A 39 2.78 -11.23 0.00
C ALA A 39 4.22 -11.72 -0.04
N GLU A 40 4.84 -11.70 -1.21
CA GLU A 40 6.21 -12.16 -1.41
C GLU A 40 7.26 -11.04 -1.29
N THR A 41 6.83 -9.82 -1.05
CA THR A 41 7.72 -8.68 -0.91
C THR A 41 7.12 -7.66 0.03
N ASN A 42 7.99 -6.89 0.66
CA ASN A 42 7.57 -5.80 1.53
C ASN A 42 7.35 -4.53 0.71
N MET A 43 6.38 -3.72 1.17
CA MET A 43 6.10 -2.43 0.54
C MET A 43 7.04 -1.37 1.08
N LYS A 44 7.70 -0.66 0.18
CA LYS A 44 8.46 0.54 0.52
C LYS A 44 7.55 1.75 0.38
N PHE A 45 7.88 2.81 1.11
CA PHE A 45 7.06 4.03 1.14
C PHE A 45 6.82 4.60 -0.26
N ASP A 46 7.87 4.71 -1.07
CA ASP A 46 7.76 5.25 -2.42
C ASP A 46 6.86 4.40 -3.31
N ARG A 47 6.84 3.09 -3.09
CA ARG A 47 5.96 2.19 -3.85
C ARG A 47 4.50 2.36 -3.43
N VAL A 48 4.24 2.61 -2.16
CA VAL A 48 2.88 2.90 -1.69
C VAL A 48 2.35 4.14 -2.40
N ILE A 49 3.16 5.18 -2.50
CA ILE A 49 2.78 6.41 -3.21
C ILE A 49 2.46 6.11 -4.68
N LYS A 50 3.30 5.34 -5.35
CA LYS A 50 3.09 4.98 -6.75
C LYS A 50 1.81 4.16 -6.94
N LEU A 51 1.56 3.19 -6.06
CA LEU A 51 0.34 2.38 -6.13
C LEU A 51 -0.90 3.23 -5.89
N SER A 52 -0.85 4.15 -4.94
CA SER A 52 -1.99 5.01 -4.67
C SER A 52 -2.32 5.89 -5.88
N ALA A 53 -1.30 6.41 -6.54
CA ALA A 53 -1.50 7.21 -7.75
C ALA A 53 -2.13 6.38 -8.87
N GLY A 54 -1.63 5.16 -9.09
CA GLY A 54 -2.18 4.28 -10.12
C GLY A 54 -3.61 3.85 -9.84
N LEU A 55 -3.96 3.64 -8.58
CA LEU A 55 -5.31 3.27 -8.16
C LEU A 55 -6.23 4.49 -8.00
N LYS A 56 -5.69 5.69 -8.08
CA LYS A 56 -6.44 6.95 -7.92
C LYS A 56 -7.08 7.04 -6.54
N VAL A 57 -6.34 6.62 -5.53
CA VAL A 57 -6.75 6.76 -4.12
C VAL A 57 -5.67 7.55 -3.37
N ARG A 58 -6.03 8.09 -2.22
CA ARG A 58 -5.07 8.77 -1.37
C ARG A 58 -4.10 7.77 -0.76
N PRO A 59 -2.82 8.12 -0.59
CA PRO A 59 -1.88 7.21 0.06
C PRO A 59 -2.35 6.73 1.43
N GLU A 60 -3.07 7.56 2.19
CA GLU A 60 -3.59 7.18 3.50
C GLU A 60 -4.50 5.95 3.42
N VAL A 61 -5.25 5.81 2.32
CA VAL A 61 -6.13 4.66 2.12
C VAL A 61 -5.31 3.37 2.07
N LEU A 62 -4.20 3.39 1.33
CA LEU A 62 -3.33 2.22 1.25
C LEU A 62 -2.64 1.92 2.57
N PHE A 63 -2.21 2.95 3.30
CA PHE A 63 -1.62 2.75 4.62
C PHE A 63 -2.59 2.09 5.58
N GLN A 64 -3.87 2.43 5.50
CA GLN A 64 -4.90 1.80 6.32
C GLN A 64 -5.10 0.32 6.00
N LEU A 65 -4.72 -0.11 4.79
CA LEU A 65 -4.82 -1.51 4.40
C LEU A 65 -3.67 -2.36 4.92
N ILE A 66 -2.57 -1.73 5.33
CA ILE A 66 -1.41 -2.46 5.85
C ILE A 66 -1.76 -2.98 7.24
N PRO A 67 -1.70 -4.31 7.46
CA PRO A 67 -2.10 -4.87 8.75
C PRO A 67 -1.12 -4.51 9.84
N LYS A 68 -1.65 -4.23 11.02
CA LYS A 68 -0.86 -4.04 12.23
C LYS A 68 -0.55 -5.42 12.79
N GLN A 69 0.72 -5.80 12.78
CA GLN A 69 1.11 -7.16 13.14
C GLN A 69 1.26 -7.35 14.65
N SER A 70 1.56 -6.30 15.38
CA SER A 70 1.67 -6.37 16.83
C SER A 70 1.23 -5.04 17.45
N PRO A 71 0.76 -5.06 18.72
CA PRO A 71 0.40 -3.82 19.41
C PRO A 71 1.57 -2.84 19.51
N ALA A 72 2.79 -3.36 19.72
CA ALA A 72 3.97 -2.52 19.81
C ALA A 72 4.23 -1.78 18.50
N ASP A 73 4.15 -2.49 17.38
CA ASP A 73 4.34 -1.89 16.06
C ASP A 73 3.26 -0.87 15.76
N ALA A 74 2.01 -1.18 16.10
CA ALA A 74 0.91 -0.27 15.91
C ALA A 74 1.12 1.01 16.70
N THR A 75 1.55 0.90 17.96
CA THR A 75 1.82 2.05 18.82
C THR A 75 2.94 2.91 18.25
N ALA A 76 4.02 2.27 17.78
CA ALA A 76 5.14 2.98 17.19
C ALA A 76 4.72 3.78 15.96
N LEU A 77 3.93 3.15 15.08
CA LEU A 77 3.44 3.83 13.87
C LEU A 77 2.52 4.99 14.21
N GLU A 78 1.65 4.81 15.18
CA GLU A 78 0.75 5.88 15.61
C GLU A 78 1.55 7.05 16.19
N GLN A 79 2.57 6.77 16.98
CA GLN A 79 3.42 7.81 17.53
C GLN A 79 4.19 8.56 16.46
N GLU A 80 4.68 7.86 15.44
CA GLU A 80 5.37 8.50 14.32
C GLU A 80 4.44 9.41 13.55
N VAL A 81 3.22 8.97 13.28
CA VAL A 81 2.22 9.78 12.59
C VAL A 81 1.88 11.01 13.42
N LYS A 82 1.72 10.87 14.73
CA LYS A 82 1.45 12.00 15.62
C LYS A 82 2.60 12.99 15.63
N LYS A 83 3.84 12.50 15.65
CA LYS A 83 5.02 13.37 15.58
C LYS A 83 5.06 14.17 14.30
N LEU A 84 4.72 13.54 13.18
CA LEU A 84 4.68 14.22 11.89
C LEU A 84 3.61 15.31 11.87
N LYS A 85 2.45 15.05 12.48
CA LYS A 85 1.40 16.05 12.57
C LYS A 85 1.80 17.22 13.45
N VAL A 86 2.44 16.92 14.57
CA VAL A 86 2.89 17.97 15.51
C VAL A 86 3.95 18.84 14.87
N SER A 87 4.86 18.25 14.09
CA SER A 87 5.94 18.98 13.46
C SER A 87 5.47 19.93 12.36
N LYS A 88 4.25 19.80 11.90
CA LYS A 88 3.68 20.71 10.90
C LYS A 88 3.02 21.94 11.51
N ASP A 89 2.76 21.87 12.78
CA ASP A 89 2.15 22.98 13.50
C ASP A 89 3.21 23.93 14.03
#